data_b503dcb1e317250acadd137d64505ba2
#
_entry.id   b503dcb1e317250acadd137d64505ba2
#
_cell.length_a   1.000
_cell.length_b   1.000
_cell.length_c   1.000
_cell.angle_alpha   90.00
_cell.angle_beta   90.00
_cell.angle_gamma   90.00
#
_symmetry.space_group_name_H-M   'P 1'
#
loop_
_entity.id
_entity.type
_entity.pdbx_description
1 polymer ?
#
loop_
_entity_poly.entity_id
_entity_poly.type
_entity_poly.pdbx_seq_one_letter_code
_entity_poly.pdbx_strand_id
1 'polypeptide(L)'
;FFFSHIGWLLCKKHPDVARFGLRLDLSDLKSDPVVYYQHKFYHLSVLIFFLIIPTIIPWYFWNESLLISLVVCVVLRYTLALNSTWLVNSVAHKYGNRPYDINIAPTENKFVAFLTLGESRNR
;
A
#
# COMPACT_ATOMS: atom_id res chain seq x y z
N PHE A 1 13.90 4.88 -11.77
CA PHE A 1 13.28 3.64 -11.28
C PHE A 1 13.44 3.49 -9.76
N PHE A 2 14.68 3.35 -9.26
CA PHE A 2 14.95 3.13 -7.83
C PHE A 2 14.35 4.20 -6.93
N PHE A 3 14.52 5.48 -7.29
CA PHE A 3 13.94 6.59 -6.53
C PHE A 3 12.40 6.51 -6.49
N SER A 4 11.74 6.26 -7.61
CA SER A 4 10.29 6.13 -7.67
C SER A 4 9.76 4.88 -6.95
N HIS A 5 10.56 3.81 -6.87
CA HIS A 5 10.18 2.57 -6.22
C HIS A 5 10.23 2.71 -4.69
N ILE A 6 11.40 3.04 -4.15
CA ILE A 6 11.63 3.09 -2.69
C ILE A 6 12.38 4.36 -2.24
N GLY A 7 13.21 4.95 -3.11
CA GLY A 7 14.13 6.02 -2.73
C GLY A 7 13.43 7.27 -2.16
N TRP A 8 12.23 7.58 -2.64
CA TRP A 8 11.44 8.71 -2.13
C TRP A 8 11.06 8.58 -0.66
N LEU A 9 10.96 7.37 -0.13
CA LEU A 9 10.71 7.12 1.30
C LEU A 9 11.93 7.46 2.17
N LEU A 10 13.13 7.40 1.60
CA LEU A 10 14.39 7.70 2.28
C LEU A 10 14.74 9.19 2.24
N CYS A 11 14.02 9.98 1.45
CA CYS A 11 14.25 11.40 1.29
C CYS A 11 13.27 12.23 2.12
N LYS A 12 13.75 13.35 2.66
CA LYS A 12 12.89 14.34 3.33
C LYS A 12 11.92 14.94 2.30
N LYS A 13 10.64 14.99 2.66
CA LYS A 13 9.61 15.60 1.79
C LYS A 13 9.91 17.08 1.55
N HIS A 14 9.67 17.54 0.32
CA HIS A 14 9.78 18.96 -0.01
C HIS A 14 8.83 19.80 0.85
N PRO A 15 9.24 20.98 1.33
CA PRO A 15 8.39 21.83 2.18
C PRO A 15 7.02 22.14 1.59
N ASP A 16 6.94 22.30 0.27
CA ASP A 16 5.69 22.57 -0.43
C ASP A 16 4.68 21.42 -0.31
N VAL A 17 5.14 20.15 -0.26
CA VAL A 17 4.25 19.02 -0.06
C VAL A 17 3.52 19.12 1.28
N ALA A 18 4.24 19.50 2.35
CA ALA A 18 3.63 19.72 3.65
C ALA A 18 2.67 20.92 3.63
N ARG A 19 3.06 22.03 3.00
CA ARG A 19 2.26 23.26 2.89
C ARG A 19 0.95 23.03 2.12
N PHE A 20 1.00 22.31 1.00
CA PHE A 20 -0.20 21.98 0.23
C PHE A 20 -1.08 20.95 0.93
N GLY A 21 -0.47 19.96 1.60
CA GLY A 21 -1.19 18.97 2.39
C GLY A 21 -2.03 19.58 3.51
N LEU A 22 -1.54 20.63 4.16
CA LEU A 22 -2.28 21.35 5.21
C LEU A 22 -3.49 22.15 4.69
N ARG A 23 -3.58 22.40 3.37
CA ARG A 23 -4.71 23.11 2.74
C ARG A 23 -5.84 22.19 2.29
N LEU A 24 -5.63 20.87 2.35
CA LEU A 24 -6.66 19.92 1.97
C LEU A 24 -7.77 19.90 3.02
N ASP A 25 -8.99 20.13 2.56
CA ASP A 25 -10.16 19.92 3.40
C ASP A 25 -10.43 18.41 3.52
N LEU A 26 -10.33 17.88 4.74
CA LEU A 26 -10.56 16.49 5.10
C LEU A 26 -11.82 16.34 5.96
N SER A 27 -12.72 17.32 5.94
CA SER A 27 -13.93 17.32 6.77
C SER A 27 -14.87 16.17 6.42
N ASP A 28 -14.99 15.84 5.15
CA ASP A 28 -15.75 14.71 4.63
C ASP A 28 -15.24 13.37 5.18
N LEU A 29 -13.93 13.14 5.13
CA LEU A 29 -13.29 11.93 5.68
C LEU A 29 -13.43 11.83 7.20
N LYS A 30 -13.34 12.96 7.90
CA LYS A 30 -13.49 13.01 9.35
C LYS A 30 -14.93 12.80 9.82
N SER A 31 -15.90 13.14 8.97
CA SER A 31 -17.33 12.93 9.25
C SER A 31 -17.79 11.50 9.00
N ASP A 32 -17.03 10.71 8.22
CA ASP A 32 -17.32 9.30 8.01
C ASP A 32 -16.97 8.48 9.26
N PRO A 33 -17.96 7.82 9.89
CA PRO A 33 -17.73 7.06 11.11
C PRO A 33 -16.77 5.87 10.90
N VAL A 34 -16.76 5.26 9.72
CA VAL A 34 -15.86 4.12 9.41
C VAL A 34 -14.42 4.61 9.40
N VAL A 35 -14.14 5.69 8.68
CA VAL A 35 -12.79 6.30 8.61
C VAL A 35 -12.35 6.78 9.99
N TYR A 36 -13.26 7.43 10.74
CA TYR A 36 -12.97 7.91 12.09
C TYR A 36 -12.55 6.79 13.04
N TYR A 37 -13.32 5.70 13.11
CA TYR A 37 -13.01 4.58 14.01
C TYR A 37 -11.78 3.81 13.55
N GLN A 38 -11.58 3.63 12.24
CA GLN A 38 -10.39 3.01 11.69
C GLN A 38 -9.12 3.80 12.04
N HIS A 39 -9.16 5.10 11.93
CA HIS A 39 -8.05 5.97 12.31
C HIS A 39 -7.80 5.94 13.83
N LYS A 40 -8.87 6.03 14.64
CA LYS A 40 -8.80 6.01 16.11
C LYS A 40 -8.17 4.72 16.65
N PHE A 41 -8.55 3.57 16.08
CA PHE A 41 -8.08 2.25 16.51
C PHE A 41 -7.00 1.67 15.57
N TYR A 42 -6.32 2.53 14.79
CA TYR A 42 -5.38 2.10 13.76
C TYR A 42 -4.32 1.12 14.31
N HIS A 43 -3.63 1.48 15.38
CA HIS A 43 -2.56 0.64 15.95
C HIS A 43 -3.08 -0.71 16.48
N LEU A 44 -4.26 -0.70 17.11
CA LEU A 44 -4.90 -1.91 17.60
C LEU A 44 -5.35 -2.81 16.44
N SER A 45 -5.92 -2.22 15.40
CA SER A 45 -6.32 -2.95 14.18
C SER A 45 -5.12 -3.57 13.47
N VAL A 46 -4.02 -2.84 13.34
CA VAL A 46 -2.78 -3.37 12.78
C VAL A 46 -2.26 -4.54 13.63
N LEU A 47 -2.20 -4.38 14.95
CA LEU A 47 -1.74 -5.45 15.84
C LEU A 47 -2.57 -6.72 15.67
N ILE A 48 -3.90 -6.60 15.65
CA ILE A 48 -4.81 -7.75 15.58
C ILE A 48 -4.83 -8.36 14.18
N PHE A 49 -5.17 -7.57 13.15
CA PHE A 49 -5.46 -8.09 11.80
C PHE A 49 -4.21 -8.32 10.95
N PHE A 50 -3.14 -7.57 11.22
CA PHE A 50 -1.91 -7.71 10.46
C PHE A 50 -0.94 -8.70 11.11
N LEU A 51 -0.82 -8.73 12.44
CA LEU A 51 0.16 -9.54 13.15
C LEU A 51 -0.46 -10.79 13.80
N ILE A 52 -1.41 -10.61 14.71
CA ILE A 52 -1.91 -11.70 15.57
C ILE A 52 -2.69 -12.74 14.76
N ILE A 53 -3.74 -12.33 14.07
CA ILE A 53 -4.62 -13.26 13.33
C ILE A 53 -3.84 -14.06 12.29
N PRO A 54 -3.05 -13.45 11.38
CA PRO A 54 -2.31 -14.23 10.37
C PRO A 54 -1.27 -15.17 10.96
N THR A 55 -0.74 -14.88 12.14
CA THR A 55 0.22 -15.75 12.81
C THR A 55 -0.46 -16.91 13.53
N ILE A 56 -1.59 -16.65 14.21
CA ILE A 56 -2.28 -17.66 15.02
C ILE A 56 -3.02 -18.69 14.16
N ILE A 57 -3.60 -18.27 13.02
CA ILE A 57 -4.38 -19.19 12.18
C ILE A 57 -3.57 -20.40 11.72
N PRO A 58 -2.40 -20.27 11.07
CA PRO A 58 -1.62 -21.44 10.67
C PRO A 58 -1.08 -22.24 11.86
N TRP A 59 -0.67 -21.54 12.90
CA TRP A 59 -0.18 -22.19 14.12
C TRP A 59 -1.25 -23.09 14.75
N TYR A 60 -2.48 -22.61 14.88
CA TYR A 60 -3.56 -23.31 15.55
C TYR A 60 -4.24 -24.37 14.67
N PHE A 61 -4.57 -24.03 13.41
CA PHE A 61 -5.37 -24.92 12.55
C PHE A 61 -4.51 -25.90 11.74
N TRP A 62 -3.28 -25.55 11.42
CA TRP A 62 -2.40 -26.40 10.59
C TRP A 62 -1.21 -26.95 11.37
N ASN A 63 -1.15 -26.68 12.66
CA ASN A 63 -0.08 -27.13 13.56
C ASN A 63 1.33 -26.71 13.08
N GLU A 64 1.41 -25.56 12.41
CA GLU A 64 2.66 -24.98 11.96
C GLU A 64 3.44 -24.36 13.12
N SER A 65 4.75 -24.21 12.97
CA SER A 65 5.53 -23.49 14.00
C SER A 65 5.16 -22.01 14.02
N LEU A 66 5.13 -21.41 15.21
CA LEU A 66 4.82 -19.99 15.38
C LEU A 66 5.77 -19.09 14.59
N LEU A 67 7.06 -19.47 14.52
CA LEU A 67 8.07 -18.73 13.76
C LEU A 67 7.80 -18.78 12.24
N ILE A 68 7.47 -19.95 11.70
CA ILE A 68 7.16 -20.10 10.27
C ILE A 68 5.89 -19.30 9.95
N SER A 69 4.85 -19.41 10.76
CA SER A 69 3.61 -18.65 10.62
C SER A 69 3.88 -17.13 10.60
N LEU A 70 4.69 -16.64 11.53
CA LEU A 70 5.07 -15.23 11.58
C LEU A 70 5.86 -14.80 10.32
N VAL A 71 6.89 -15.55 9.96
CA VAL A 71 7.75 -15.18 8.82
C VAL A 71 6.96 -15.22 7.51
N VAL A 72 6.16 -16.25 7.27
CA VAL A 72 5.44 -16.42 5.99
C VAL A 72 4.21 -15.50 5.94
N CYS A 73 3.36 -15.55 6.96
CA CYS A 73 2.07 -14.85 6.91
C CYS A 73 2.14 -13.37 7.27
N VAL A 74 3.22 -12.92 7.89
CA VAL A 74 3.39 -11.49 8.21
C VAL A 74 4.54 -10.91 7.39
N VAL A 75 5.78 -11.36 7.60
CA VAL A 75 6.96 -10.71 7.00
C VAL A 75 6.97 -10.85 5.48
N LEU A 76 6.89 -12.07 4.96
CA LEU A 76 6.92 -12.33 3.51
C LEU A 76 5.72 -11.67 2.81
N ARG A 77 4.51 -11.87 3.35
CA ARG A 77 3.29 -11.25 2.80
C ARG A 77 3.41 -9.71 2.75
N TYR A 78 3.89 -9.09 3.83
CA TYR A 78 4.06 -7.64 3.88
C TYR A 78 5.10 -7.14 2.87
N THR A 79 6.23 -7.83 2.77
CA THR A 79 7.29 -7.50 1.81
C THR A 79 6.76 -7.59 0.37
N LEU A 80 6.02 -8.64 0.03
CA LEU A 80 5.43 -8.79 -1.29
C LEU A 80 4.39 -7.70 -1.57
N ALA A 81 3.49 -7.42 -0.63
CA ALA A 81 2.48 -6.38 -0.77
C ALA A 81 3.10 -4.99 -0.97
N LEU A 82 4.10 -4.61 -0.16
CA LEU A 82 4.81 -3.35 -0.31
C LEU A 82 5.47 -3.21 -1.69
N ASN A 83 6.22 -4.24 -2.11
CA ASN A 83 6.87 -4.20 -3.41
C ASN A 83 5.86 -4.14 -4.56
N SER A 84 4.74 -4.85 -4.47
CA SER A 84 3.66 -4.77 -5.45
C SER A 84 3.10 -3.34 -5.55
N THR A 85 2.80 -2.69 -4.44
CA THR A 85 2.34 -1.30 -4.41
C THR A 85 3.39 -0.33 -4.97
N TRP A 86 4.67 -0.50 -4.62
CA TRP A 86 5.73 0.36 -5.16
C TRP A 86 5.99 0.17 -6.67
N LEU A 87 5.62 -0.99 -7.23
CA LEU A 87 5.67 -1.21 -8.68
C LEU A 87 4.70 -0.30 -9.44
N VAL A 88 3.60 0.12 -8.83
CA VAL A 88 2.69 1.14 -9.43
C VAL A 88 3.46 2.43 -9.69
N ASN A 89 4.24 2.89 -8.72
CA ASN A 89 5.02 4.13 -8.82
C ASN A 89 6.27 4.02 -9.69
N SER A 90 6.73 2.84 -10.01
CA SER A 90 7.99 2.62 -10.74
C SER A 90 7.80 1.96 -12.10
N VAL A 91 7.38 0.70 -12.12
CA VAL A 91 7.22 -0.08 -13.36
C VAL A 91 6.07 0.44 -14.20
N ALA A 92 4.91 0.71 -13.59
CA ALA A 92 3.77 1.20 -14.34
C ALA A 92 4.09 2.53 -15.03
N HIS A 93 4.70 3.49 -14.31
CA HIS A 93 5.09 4.77 -14.90
C HIS A 93 6.19 4.67 -15.96
N LYS A 94 7.10 3.71 -15.86
CA LYS A 94 8.20 3.55 -16.82
C LYS A 94 7.83 2.74 -18.05
N TYR A 95 7.02 1.69 -17.88
CA TYR A 95 6.71 0.71 -18.94
C TYR A 95 5.20 0.58 -19.20
N GLY A 96 4.41 1.53 -18.72
CA GLY A 96 2.96 1.54 -18.92
C GLY A 96 2.54 2.19 -20.24
N ASN A 97 1.38 1.79 -20.72
CA ASN A 97 0.69 2.41 -21.85
C ASN A 97 -0.23 3.53 -21.36
N ARG A 98 -0.51 4.50 -22.25
CA ARG A 98 -1.46 5.61 -22.01
C ARG A 98 -2.69 5.40 -22.89
N PRO A 99 -3.65 4.54 -22.47
CA PRO A 99 -4.74 4.15 -23.34
C PRO A 99 -5.79 5.25 -23.59
N TYR A 100 -5.84 6.27 -22.74
CA TYR A 100 -6.89 7.29 -22.77
C TYR A 100 -6.42 8.65 -23.31
N ASP A 101 -5.27 9.14 -22.84
CA ASP A 101 -4.71 10.43 -23.27
C ASP A 101 -3.18 10.41 -23.15
N ILE A 102 -2.50 10.81 -24.22
CA ILE A 102 -1.03 10.86 -24.30
C ILE A 102 -0.45 11.92 -23.33
N ASN A 103 -1.24 12.95 -23.01
CA ASN A 103 -0.80 14.08 -22.17
C ASN A 103 -0.97 13.81 -20.66
N ILE A 104 -1.64 12.73 -20.29
CA ILE A 104 -1.83 12.37 -18.88
C ILE A 104 -0.61 11.59 -18.34
N ALA A 105 -0.10 11.98 -17.17
CA ALA A 105 1.04 11.34 -16.53
C ALA A 105 0.81 9.89 -16.06
N PRO A 106 -0.39 9.50 -15.60
CA PRO A 106 -0.67 8.13 -15.21
C PRO A 106 -0.59 7.16 -16.40
N THR A 107 0.04 6.02 -16.17
CA THR A 107 0.21 4.96 -17.17
C THR A 107 -0.30 3.63 -16.63
N GLU A 108 -0.93 2.82 -17.49
CA GLU A 108 -1.44 1.50 -17.15
C GLU A 108 -0.46 0.41 -17.59
N ASN A 109 -0.15 -0.52 -16.69
CA ASN A 109 0.62 -1.72 -16.99
C ASN A 109 -0.15 -2.95 -16.52
N LYS A 110 -0.53 -3.84 -17.44
CA LYS A 110 -1.35 -5.03 -17.16
C LYS A 110 -0.71 -5.98 -16.14
N PHE A 111 0.61 -6.11 -16.17
CA PHE A 111 1.33 -6.96 -15.21
C PHE A 111 1.27 -6.37 -13.79
N VAL A 112 1.49 -5.06 -13.67
CA VAL A 112 1.36 -4.37 -12.38
C VAL A 112 -0.08 -4.40 -11.90
N ALA A 113 -1.06 -4.19 -12.79
CA ALA A 113 -2.49 -4.29 -12.46
C ALA A 113 -2.86 -5.66 -11.91
N PHE A 114 -2.31 -6.73 -12.49
CA PHE A 114 -2.51 -8.09 -11.97
C PHE A 114 -1.91 -8.27 -10.56
N LEU A 115 -0.66 -7.84 -10.35
CA LEU A 115 0.02 -7.96 -9.06
C LEU A 115 -0.63 -7.13 -7.95
N THR A 116 -1.22 -5.99 -8.29
CA THR A 116 -1.86 -5.06 -7.35
C THR A 116 -3.37 -5.22 -7.27
N LEU A 117 -3.92 -6.30 -7.86
CA LEU A 117 -5.35 -6.57 -7.90
C LEU A 117 -6.17 -5.42 -8.51
N GLY A 118 -5.60 -4.72 -9.49
CA GLY A 118 -6.26 -3.67 -10.24
C GLY A 118 -5.97 -2.23 -9.77
N GLU A 119 -5.15 -2.02 -8.73
CA GLU A 119 -4.82 -0.69 -8.20
C GLU A 119 -4.15 0.23 -9.23
N SER A 120 -3.40 -0.33 -10.19
CA SER A 120 -2.75 0.43 -11.26
C SER A 120 -3.68 0.81 -12.42
N ARG A 121 -4.97 0.47 -12.35
CA ARG A 121 -5.97 0.80 -13.34
C ARG A 121 -6.52 2.19 -13.04
N ASN A 122 -5.81 3.22 -13.46
CA ASN A 122 -6.27 4.59 -13.34
C ASN A 122 -7.47 4.82 -14.28
N ARG A 123 -8.58 5.23 -13.70
CA ARG A 123 -9.75 5.71 -14.43
C ARG A 123 -9.54 7.16 -14.87
#